data_856c2b51ef459b330771cf585fe948db
#
_entry.id   856c2b51ef459b330771cf585fe948db
#
_cell.length_a   1.000
_cell.length_b   1.000
_cell.length_c   1.000
_cell.angle_alpha   90.00
_cell.angle_beta   90.00
_cell.angle_gamma   90.00
#
_symmetry.space_group_name_H-M   'P 1'
#
loop_
_entity.id
_entity.type
_entity.pdbx_description
1 polymer ?
#
loop_
_entity_poly.entity_id
_entity_poly.type
_entity_poly.pdbx_seq_one_letter_code
_entity_poly.pdbx_strand_id
1 'polypeptide(L)'
;MIENNILGVVLAGGKSQRFGSDKSSIKLGDKSLIEHAISKIENNFQEILIISNNEKNLINKKNIFLTKDLIGGFLGPLVGVLSAMDWVEKKKKNYKWVATFPCDTPFFDQNLIEKLKNCTIKTSKKLIFIKSGNKRHNIFGLWSMELKEILLKDINNGFRKVEDWANKIGSEIVEINSDNDYN
;
A
#
# COMPACT_ATOMS: atom_id res chain seq x y z
N MET A 1 -2.65 10.83 21.14
CA MET A 1 -1.82 9.75 20.58
C MET A 1 -2.61 9.13 19.44
N ILE A 2 -2.12 9.21 18.20
CA ILE A 2 -2.73 8.49 17.08
C ILE A 2 -2.50 7.01 17.40
N GLU A 3 -3.57 6.27 17.61
CA GLU A 3 -3.50 4.84 17.91
C GLU A 3 -2.70 4.15 16.79
N ASN A 4 -1.73 3.32 17.19
CA ASN A 4 -0.90 2.51 16.30
C ASN A 4 -1.69 1.33 15.69
N ASN A 5 -2.81 1.64 15.03
CA ASN A 5 -3.73 0.66 14.47
C ASN A 5 -3.66 0.59 12.92
N ILE A 6 -2.57 1.10 12.35
CA ILE A 6 -2.34 1.12 10.90
C ILE A 6 -1.06 0.33 10.57
N LEU A 7 -1.17 -0.69 9.72
CA LEU A 7 -0.04 -1.42 9.15
C LEU A 7 0.48 -0.67 7.92
N GLY A 8 1.80 -0.41 7.86
CA GLY A 8 2.43 0.07 6.62
C GLY A 8 2.63 -1.10 5.64
N VAL A 9 2.28 -0.93 4.37
CA VAL A 9 2.42 -1.98 3.35
C VAL A 9 3.08 -1.44 2.10
N VAL A 10 4.20 -2.05 1.70
CA VAL A 10 4.86 -1.78 0.43
C VAL A 10 4.42 -2.82 -0.60
N LEU A 11 3.75 -2.36 -1.66
CA LEU A 11 3.36 -3.20 -2.78
C LEU A 11 4.52 -3.28 -3.78
N ALA A 12 5.24 -4.39 -3.73
CA ALA A 12 6.41 -4.68 -4.58
C ALA A 12 6.12 -5.80 -5.60
N GLY A 13 4.86 -6.17 -5.76
CA GLY A 13 4.38 -7.14 -6.75
C GLY A 13 4.02 -6.47 -8.07
N GLY A 14 4.25 -7.16 -9.18
CA GLY A 14 3.82 -6.73 -10.52
C GLY A 14 4.66 -7.39 -11.61
N LYS A 15 4.02 -7.71 -12.76
CA LYS A 15 4.78 -8.12 -13.94
C LYS A 15 5.52 -6.91 -14.47
N SER A 16 6.81 -6.80 -14.19
CA SER A 16 7.72 -5.84 -14.83
C SER A 16 8.01 -6.24 -16.29
N GLN A 17 6.94 -6.42 -17.09
CA GLN A 17 7.08 -6.88 -18.48
C GLN A 17 7.91 -5.95 -19.36
N ARG A 18 8.04 -4.67 -18.96
CA ARG A 18 8.78 -3.66 -19.77
C ARG A 18 10.26 -3.62 -19.45
N PHE A 19 10.74 -4.20 -18.35
CA PHE A 19 12.13 -4.08 -17.90
C PHE A 19 12.86 -5.44 -17.78
N GLY A 20 12.20 -6.57 -18.04
CA GLY A 20 12.82 -7.90 -17.96
C GLY A 20 13.33 -8.32 -16.57
N SER A 21 13.20 -7.46 -15.57
CA SER A 21 13.64 -7.68 -14.19
C SER A 21 12.61 -7.19 -13.18
N ASP A 22 12.68 -7.72 -11.96
CA ASP A 22 11.84 -7.27 -10.85
C ASP A 22 12.17 -5.79 -10.51
N LYS A 23 11.19 -4.90 -10.70
CA LYS A 23 11.36 -3.46 -10.44
C LYS A 23 11.79 -3.15 -9.01
N SER A 24 11.35 -3.95 -8.04
CA SER A 24 11.66 -3.72 -6.62
C SER A 24 13.15 -3.81 -6.32
N SER A 25 13.89 -4.60 -7.10
CA SER A 25 15.34 -4.81 -6.98
C SER A 25 16.18 -3.83 -7.81
N ILE A 26 15.55 -2.96 -8.62
CA ILE A 26 16.27 -1.93 -9.36
C ILE A 26 16.93 -0.97 -8.38
N LYS A 27 18.24 -0.74 -8.53
CA LYS A 27 18.99 0.20 -7.70
C LYS A 27 18.84 1.64 -8.22
N LEU A 28 18.65 2.54 -7.28
CA LEU A 28 18.76 3.97 -7.48
C LEU A 28 19.81 4.50 -6.49
N GLY A 29 21.00 4.78 -6.98
CA GLY A 29 22.18 4.96 -6.13
C GLY A 29 22.54 3.65 -5.41
N ASP A 30 22.79 3.73 -4.11
CA ASP A 30 23.24 2.58 -3.30
C ASP A 30 22.07 1.68 -2.83
N LYS A 31 20.82 2.15 -2.92
CA LYS A 31 19.63 1.43 -2.44
C LYS A 31 18.74 0.96 -3.59
N SER A 32 18.06 -0.16 -3.38
CA SER A 32 16.98 -0.60 -4.25
C SER A 32 15.72 0.29 -4.07
N LEU A 33 14.82 0.28 -5.04
CA LEU A 33 13.55 1.03 -4.95
C LEU A 33 12.75 0.65 -3.71
N ILE A 34 12.74 -0.64 -3.35
CA ILE A 34 12.03 -1.09 -2.15
C ILE A 34 12.67 -0.55 -0.86
N GLU A 35 14.00 -0.48 -0.80
CA GLU A 35 14.72 0.10 0.36
C GLU A 35 14.46 1.60 0.47
N HIS A 36 14.37 2.31 -0.66
CA HIS A 36 13.94 3.71 -0.67
C HIS A 36 12.52 3.89 -0.15
N ALA A 37 11.56 3.10 -0.65
CA ALA A 37 10.17 3.15 -0.20
C ALA A 37 10.06 2.88 1.32
N ILE A 38 10.76 1.87 1.82
CA ILE A 38 10.77 1.54 3.26
C ILE A 38 11.39 2.67 4.08
N SER A 39 12.54 3.21 3.65
CA SER A 39 13.18 4.33 4.36
C SER A 39 12.27 5.55 4.51
N LYS A 40 11.32 5.75 3.59
CA LYS A 40 10.35 6.85 3.65
C LYS A 40 9.25 6.63 4.69
N ILE A 41 8.88 5.39 4.96
CA ILE A 41 7.71 5.07 5.80
C ILE A 41 8.08 4.49 7.16
N GLU A 42 9.30 3.97 7.36
CA GLU A 42 9.68 3.18 8.54
C GLU A 42 9.50 3.91 9.89
N ASN A 43 9.62 5.22 9.90
CA ASN A 43 9.41 6.01 11.12
C ASN A 43 7.93 6.31 11.42
N ASN A 44 7.04 5.98 10.49
CA ASN A 44 5.61 6.30 10.60
C ASN A 44 4.76 5.11 11.03
N PHE A 45 5.29 3.87 10.97
CA PHE A 45 4.56 2.65 11.26
C PHE A 45 5.36 1.74 12.21
N GLN A 46 4.67 1.09 13.14
CA GLN A 46 5.30 0.12 14.04
C GLN A 46 5.82 -1.11 13.31
N GLU A 47 5.05 -1.57 12.32
CA GLU A 47 5.40 -2.71 11.49
C GLU A 47 5.15 -2.35 10.02
N ILE A 48 5.99 -2.91 9.16
CA ILE A 48 5.88 -2.78 7.70
C ILE A 48 5.81 -4.18 7.11
N LEU A 49 4.84 -4.38 6.22
CA LEU A 49 4.69 -5.59 5.44
C LEU A 49 5.05 -5.32 3.98
N ILE A 50 5.92 -6.12 3.42
CA ILE A 50 6.24 -6.13 2.00
C ILE A 50 5.38 -7.21 1.33
N ILE A 51 4.64 -6.85 0.30
CA ILE A 51 3.96 -7.81 -0.57
C ILE A 51 4.80 -8.01 -1.81
N SER A 52 5.45 -9.16 -1.91
CA SER A 52 6.29 -9.51 -3.05
C SER A 52 6.39 -11.02 -3.23
N ASN A 53 6.39 -11.45 -4.49
CA ASN A 53 6.63 -12.85 -4.85
C ASN A 53 8.15 -13.16 -4.97
N ASN A 54 9.00 -12.15 -4.84
CA ASN A 54 10.45 -12.27 -4.86
C ASN A 54 11.01 -12.27 -3.42
N GLU A 55 11.57 -13.40 -2.99
CA GLU A 55 12.15 -13.57 -1.66
C GLU A 55 13.39 -12.71 -1.41
N LYS A 56 14.07 -12.25 -2.47
CA LYS A 56 15.21 -11.31 -2.37
C LYS A 56 14.81 -9.94 -1.82
N ASN A 57 13.52 -9.63 -1.80
CA ASN A 57 13.00 -8.40 -1.22
C ASN A 57 12.85 -8.45 0.32
N LEU A 58 13.27 -9.54 0.94
CA LEU A 58 13.31 -9.62 2.40
C LEU A 58 14.36 -8.66 2.96
N ILE A 59 13.94 -7.80 3.84
CA ILE A 59 14.81 -6.89 4.59
C ILE A 59 14.89 -7.39 6.03
N ASN A 60 16.10 -7.70 6.48
CA ASN A 60 16.32 -8.27 7.80
C ASN A 60 16.27 -7.18 8.90
N LYS A 61 15.06 -6.71 9.20
CA LYS A 61 14.74 -5.83 10.33
C LYS A 61 13.57 -6.43 11.13
N LYS A 62 13.61 -6.33 12.45
CA LYS A 62 12.64 -6.94 13.38
C LYS A 62 11.17 -6.58 13.10
N ASN A 63 10.93 -5.40 12.58
CA ASN A 63 9.58 -4.86 12.33
C ASN A 63 9.20 -4.84 10.84
N ILE A 64 9.98 -5.49 9.98
CA ILE A 64 9.71 -5.59 8.53
C ILE A 64 9.46 -7.06 8.18
N PHE A 65 8.35 -7.31 7.54
CA PHE A 65 7.89 -8.65 7.17
C PHE A 65 7.71 -8.75 5.67
N LEU A 66 7.82 -9.95 5.13
CA LEU A 66 7.57 -10.26 3.73
C LEU A 66 6.48 -11.32 3.63
N THR A 67 5.55 -11.14 2.70
CA THR A 67 4.60 -12.18 2.30
C THR A 67 4.35 -12.14 0.79
N LYS A 68 3.91 -13.27 0.24
CA LYS A 68 3.54 -13.39 -1.17
C LYS A 68 2.09 -13.00 -1.39
N ASP A 69 1.73 -12.76 -2.65
CA ASP A 69 0.33 -12.60 -3.03
C ASP A 69 -0.48 -13.85 -2.63
N LEU A 70 -1.63 -13.62 -2.00
CA LEU A 70 -2.57 -14.68 -1.56
C LEU A 70 -3.11 -15.48 -2.75
N ILE A 71 -3.35 -14.79 -3.86
CA ILE A 71 -3.87 -15.38 -5.10
C ILE A 71 -2.79 -15.19 -6.17
N GLY A 72 -2.32 -16.32 -6.73
CA GLY A 72 -1.32 -16.29 -7.80
C GLY A 72 -1.86 -15.70 -9.11
N GLY A 73 -0.96 -15.42 -10.07
CA GLY A 73 -1.33 -14.96 -11.41
C GLY A 73 -1.15 -13.46 -11.66
N PHE A 74 -0.53 -12.72 -10.76
CA PHE A 74 -0.28 -11.27 -10.91
C PHE A 74 -1.56 -10.47 -11.20
N LEU A 75 -2.56 -10.63 -10.38
CA LEU A 75 -3.90 -10.08 -10.57
C LEU A 75 -4.03 -8.60 -10.19
N GLY A 76 -2.93 -7.90 -10.00
CA GLY A 76 -2.90 -6.46 -9.74
C GLY A 76 -2.92 -6.06 -8.27
N PRO A 77 -2.93 -4.74 -7.98
CA PRO A 77 -2.74 -4.22 -6.61
C PRO A 77 -3.82 -4.64 -5.61
N LEU A 78 -5.06 -4.90 -6.05
CA LEU A 78 -6.15 -5.35 -5.17
C LEU A 78 -5.80 -6.66 -4.44
N VAL A 79 -5.10 -7.59 -5.12
CA VAL A 79 -4.66 -8.83 -4.50
C VAL A 79 -3.58 -8.56 -3.46
N GLY A 80 -2.67 -7.63 -3.71
CA GLY A 80 -1.66 -7.22 -2.73
C GLY A 80 -2.30 -6.64 -1.45
N VAL A 81 -3.34 -5.82 -1.59
CA VAL A 81 -4.11 -5.30 -0.45
C VAL A 81 -4.80 -6.43 0.31
N LEU A 82 -5.47 -7.33 -0.41
CA LEU A 82 -6.12 -8.51 0.20
C LEU A 82 -5.10 -9.38 0.95
N SER A 83 -3.91 -9.58 0.37
CA SER A 83 -2.83 -10.36 0.98
C SER A 83 -2.34 -9.74 2.28
N ALA A 84 -2.27 -8.40 2.34
CA ALA A 84 -1.92 -7.68 3.56
C ALA A 84 -2.99 -7.85 4.64
N MET A 85 -4.27 -7.74 4.28
CA MET A 85 -5.39 -7.95 5.20
C MET A 85 -5.43 -9.40 5.73
N ASP A 86 -5.19 -10.38 4.88
CA ASP A 86 -5.11 -11.79 5.25
C ASP A 86 -3.93 -12.07 6.20
N TRP A 87 -2.77 -11.43 5.96
CA TRP A 87 -1.62 -11.53 6.84
C TRP A 87 -1.93 -10.98 8.24
N VAL A 88 -2.62 -9.83 8.33
CA VAL A 88 -3.04 -9.22 9.61
C VAL A 88 -3.87 -10.21 10.42
N GLU A 89 -4.87 -10.85 9.83
CA GLU A 89 -5.72 -11.83 10.50
C GLU A 89 -4.96 -13.09 10.91
N LYS A 90 -4.21 -13.69 9.98
CA LYS A 90 -3.42 -14.90 10.25
C LYS A 90 -2.40 -14.71 11.37
N LYS A 91 -1.83 -13.50 11.47
CA LYS A 91 -0.90 -13.14 12.55
C LYS A 91 -1.59 -12.62 13.81
N LYS A 92 -2.93 -12.60 13.83
CA LYS A 92 -3.75 -12.11 14.95
C LYS A 92 -3.34 -10.71 15.41
N LYS A 93 -3.01 -9.83 14.46
CA LYS A 93 -2.65 -8.43 14.71
C LYS A 93 -3.93 -7.58 14.85
N ASN A 94 -3.85 -6.52 15.64
CA ASN A 94 -4.99 -5.63 15.90
C ASN A 94 -4.90 -4.33 15.08
N TYR A 95 -4.64 -4.44 13.77
CA TYR A 95 -4.70 -3.30 12.88
C TYR A 95 -6.12 -3.09 12.38
N LYS A 96 -6.55 -1.83 12.35
CA LYS A 96 -7.86 -1.43 11.76
C LYS A 96 -7.71 -1.01 10.30
N TRP A 97 -6.49 -0.61 9.92
CA TRP A 97 -6.19 -0.07 8.59
C TRP A 97 -4.91 -0.67 8.01
N VAL A 98 -4.90 -0.75 6.71
CA VAL A 98 -3.71 -1.04 5.89
C VAL A 98 -3.39 0.21 5.08
N ALA A 99 -2.17 0.75 5.22
CA ALA A 99 -1.66 1.87 4.44
C ALA A 99 -0.78 1.35 3.32
N THR A 100 -1.15 1.56 2.06
CA THR A 100 -0.41 1.04 0.92
C THR A 100 0.47 2.08 0.24
N PHE A 101 1.67 1.67 -0.14
CA PHE A 101 2.68 2.47 -0.82
C PHE A 101 3.26 1.66 -1.99
N PRO A 102 3.38 2.25 -3.20
CA PRO A 102 4.07 1.58 -4.31
C PRO A 102 5.58 1.60 -4.08
N CYS A 103 6.28 0.54 -4.46
CA CYS A 103 7.74 0.49 -4.37
C CYS A 103 8.45 1.34 -5.42
N ASP A 104 7.79 1.66 -6.53
CA ASP A 104 8.37 2.38 -7.67
C ASP A 104 8.14 3.90 -7.65
N THR A 105 7.58 4.43 -6.57
CA THR A 105 7.38 5.87 -6.37
C THR A 105 7.85 6.27 -4.97
N PRO A 106 9.16 6.13 -4.67
CA PRO A 106 9.67 6.33 -3.31
C PRO A 106 9.83 7.81 -2.90
N PHE A 107 9.71 8.73 -3.86
CA PHE A 107 9.91 10.16 -3.62
C PHE A 107 8.56 10.87 -3.44
N PHE A 108 8.07 10.86 -2.22
CA PHE A 108 6.88 11.61 -1.80
C PHE A 108 7.15 12.31 -0.48
N ASP A 109 6.40 13.38 -0.20
CA ASP A 109 6.50 14.11 1.06
C ASP A 109 5.97 13.23 2.21
N GLN A 110 6.77 13.12 3.28
CA GLN A 110 6.39 12.36 4.49
C GLN A 110 5.14 12.93 5.18
N ASN A 111 4.88 14.23 5.06
CA ASN A 111 3.66 14.86 5.58
C ASN A 111 2.37 14.24 5.03
N LEU A 112 2.48 13.59 3.87
CA LEU A 112 1.39 12.86 3.26
C LEU A 112 0.85 11.73 4.12
N ILE A 113 1.75 11.02 4.82
CA ILE A 113 1.37 9.92 5.72
C ILE A 113 0.55 10.45 6.88
N GLU A 114 0.94 11.60 7.44
CA GLU A 114 0.18 12.24 8.52
C GLU A 114 -1.19 12.73 8.05
N LYS A 115 -1.26 13.35 6.86
CA LYS A 115 -2.54 13.76 6.25
C LYS A 115 -3.48 12.56 6.11
N LEU A 116 -2.98 11.43 5.60
CA LEU A 116 -3.76 10.19 5.47
C LEU A 116 -4.23 9.67 6.85
N LYS A 117 -3.33 9.57 7.82
CA LYS A 117 -3.67 9.11 9.17
C LYS A 117 -4.75 9.98 9.82
N ASN A 118 -4.62 11.30 9.70
CA ASN A 118 -5.58 12.25 10.25
C ASN A 118 -6.97 12.14 9.60
N CYS A 119 -7.02 11.72 8.33
CA CYS A 119 -8.27 11.51 7.63
C CYS A 119 -9.08 10.35 8.24
N THR A 120 -8.45 9.30 8.77
CA THR A 120 -9.15 8.16 9.39
C THR A 120 -10.04 8.55 10.58
N ILE A 121 -9.70 9.65 11.25
CA ILE A 121 -10.45 10.13 12.41
C ILE A 121 -11.68 10.97 11.98
N LYS A 122 -11.59 11.59 10.81
CA LYS A 122 -12.55 12.59 10.33
C LYS A 122 -13.61 12.02 9.38
N THR A 123 -13.34 10.89 8.75
CA THR A 123 -14.22 10.31 7.73
C THR A 123 -14.91 9.04 8.21
N SER A 124 -16.12 8.81 7.74
CA SER A 124 -16.83 7.52 7.85
C SER A 124 -16.48 6.57 6.70
N LYS A 125 -15.73 7.03 5.70
CA LYS A 125 -15.32 6.20 4.56
C LYS A 125 -14.29 5.16 4.98
N LYS A 126 -14.39 3.97 4.41
CA LYS A 126 -13.51 2.83 4.68
C LYS A 126 -12.33 2.74 3.70
N LEU A 127 -12.27 3.64 2.73
CA LEU A 127 -11.26 3.72 1.69
C LEU A 127 -10.86 5.17 1.50
N ILE A 128 -9.56 5.47 1.57
CA ILE A 128 -9.02 6.83 1.49
C ILE A 128 -7.89 6.82 0.48
N PHE A 129 -7.89 7.74 -0.48
CA PHE A 129 -6.82 7.90 -1.45
C PHE A 129 -6.27 9.32 -1.49
N ILE A 130 -5.10 9.45 -2.09
CA ILE A 130 -4.50 10.74 -2.38
C ILE A 130 -4.86 11.15 -3.81
N LYS A 131 -5.01 12.46 -4.01
CA LYS A 131 -5.17 13.09 -5.30
C LYS A 131 -4.24 14.28 -5.42
N SER A 132 -3.47 14.37 -6.51
CA SER A 132 -2.68 15.54 -6.87
C SER A 132 -3.23 16.13 -8.18
N GLY A 133 -3.65 17.39 -8.14
CA GLY A 133 -4.36 18.01 -9.25
C GLY A 133 -5.57 17.16 -9.68
N ASN A 134 -5.61 16.74 -10.92
CA ASN A 134 -6.70 15.89 -11.44
C ASN A 134 -6.43 14.38 -11.35
N LYS A 135 -5.26 13.96 -10.82
CA LYS A 135 -4.86 12.56 -10.79
C LYS A 135 -5.04 11.95 -9.40
N ARG A 136 -5.87 10.90 -9.29
CA ARG A 136 -5.96 10.04 -8.11
C ARG A 136 -4.84 8.99 -8.13
N HIS A 137 -4.15 8.83 -7.00
CA HIS A 137 -3.10 7.83 -6.83
C HIS A 137 -3.67 6.59 -6.15
N ASN A 138 -4.14 5.65 -6.94
CA ASN A 138 -4.92 4.49 -6.47
C ASN A 138 -4.13 3.46 -5.65
N ILE A 139 -2.81 3.61 -5.51
CA ILE A 139 -1.97 2.72 -4.69
C ILE A 139 -1.55 3.40 -3.40
N PHE A 140 -1.48 4.74 -3.37
CA PHE A 140 -1.32 5.50 -2.14
C PHE A 140 -2.65 5.65 -1.44
N GLY A 141 -2.89 4.87 -0.38
CA GLY A 141 -4.16 4.95 0.30
C GLY A 141 -4.24 4.15 1.58
N LEU A 142 -5.36 4.34 2.26
CA LEU A 142 -5.73 3.61 3.46
C LEU A 142 -6.97 2.76 3.17
N TRP A 143 -6.90 1.53 3.61
CA TRP A 143 -7.92 0.51 3.40
C TRP A 143 -8.35 -0.03 4.76
N SER A 144 -9.61 0.16 5.14
CA SER A 144 -10.13 -0.43 6.37
C SER A 144 -10.14 -1.95 6.30
N MET A 145 -9.77 -2.61 7.38
CA MET A 145 -9.84 -4.06 7.50
C MET A 145 -11.26 -4.62 7.30
N GLU A 146 -12.28 -3.80 7.55
CA GLU A 146 -13.68 -4.15 7.31
C GLU A 146 -14.02 -4.41 5.83
N LEU A 147 -13.15 -3.99 4.91
CA LEU A 147 -13.32 -4.22 3.48
C LEU A 147 -12.86 -5.60 3.01
N LYS A 148 -12.21 -6.41 3.86
CA LYS A 148 -11.56 -7.67 3.45
C LYS A 148 -12.52 -8.61 2.74
N GLU A 149 -13.68 -8.90 3.34
CA GLU A 149 -14.62 -9.87 2.80
C GLU A 149 -15.23 -9.43 1.46
N ILE A 150 -15.60 -8.14 1.36
CA ILE A 150 -16.12 -7.61 0.09
C ILE A 150 -15.02 -7.58 -0.98
N LEU A 151 -13.79 -7.25 -0.62
CA LEU A 151 -12.65 -7.23 -1.54
C LEU A 151 -12.37 -8.65 -2.08
N LEU A 152 -12.35 -9.66 -1.21
CA LEU A 152 -12.18 -11.06 -1.59
C LEU A 152 -13.28 -11.51 -2.57
N LYS A 153 -14.55 -11.23 -2.24
CA LYS A 153 -15.70 -11.56 -3.09
C LYS A 153 -15.57 -10.89 -4.47
N ASP A 154 -15.21 -9.61 -4.49
CA ASP A 154 -15.14 -8.84 -5.73
C ASP A 154 -13.95 -9.27 -6.61
N ILE A 155 -12.81 -9.61 -6.02
CA ILE A 155 -11.68 -10.20 -6.76
C ILE A 155 -12.08 -11.54 -7.40
N ASN A 156 -12.81 -12.40 -6.68
CA ASN A 156 -13.31 -13.66 -7.21
C ASN A 156 -14.33 -13.45 -8.34
N ASN A 157 -15.07 -12.34 -8.30
CA ASN A 157 -16.01 -11.92 -9.36
C ASN A 157 -15.32 -11.17 -10.53
N GLY A 158 -13.98 -11.11 -10.55
CA GLY A 158 -13.23 -10.56 -11.67
C GLY A 158 -12.81 -9.11 -11.56
N PHE A 159 -13.06 -8.41 -10.44
CA PHE A 159 -12.50 -7.07 -10.23
C PHE A 159 -10.98 -7.13 -10.19
N ARG A 160 -10.33 -6.20 -10.93
CA ARG A 160 -8.86 -6.12 -11.03
C ARG A 160 -8.34 -4.70 -10.87
N LYS A 161 -9.07 -3.70 -11.37
CA LYS A 161 -8.66 -2.30 -11.33
C LYS A 161 -9.08 -1.66 -10.02
N VAL A 162 -8.12 -1.04 -9.34
CA VAL A 162 -8.36 -0.31 -8.08
C VAL A 162 -9.36 0.82 -8.29
N GLU A 163 -9.27 1.52 -9.42
CA GLU A 163 -10.15 2.63 -9.73
C GLU A 163 -11.62 2.22 -9.81
N ASP A 164 -11.91 1.14 -10.55
CA ASP A 164 -13.27 0.64 -10.71
C ASP A 164 -13.83 0.17 -9.37
N TRP A 165 -13.00 -0.52 -8.59
CA TRP A 165 -13.41 -0.99 -7.27
C TRP A 165 -13.62 0.15 -6.27
N ALA A 166 -12.75 1.15 -6.28
CA ALA A 166 -12.89 2.34 -5.44
C ALA A 166 -14.16 3.15 -5.77
N ASN A 167 -14.52 3.22 -7.05
CA ASN A 167 -15.75 3.88 -7.47
C ASN A 167 -17.01 3.11 -6.99
N LYS A 168 -16.93 1.77 -6.97
CA LYS A 168 -17.99 0.92 -6.41
C LYS A 168 -18.18 1.11 -4.90
N ILE A 169 -17.08 1.12 -4.14
CA ILE A 169 -17.10 1.17 -2.67
C ILE A 169 -17.35 2.60 -2.16
N GLY A 170 -16.89 3.58 -2.90
CA GLY A 170 -16.79 4.97 -2.47
C GLY A 170 -15.54 5.21 -1.61
N SER A 171 -14.84 6.29 -1.87
CA SER A 171 -13.61 6.66 -1.17
C SER A 171 -13.64 8.10 -0.70
N GLU A 172 -12.87 8.39 0.34
CA GLU A 172 -12.47 9.75 0.72
C GLU A 172 -11.22 10.14 -0.08
N ILE A 173 -11.07 11.40 -0.40
CA ILE A 173 -9.94 11.91 -1.16
C ILE A 173 -9.20 12.94 -0.31
N VAL A 174 -7.91 12.70 -0.12
CA VAL A 174 -6.99 13.68 0.47
C VAL A 174 -6.28 14.39 -0.67
N GLU A 175 -6.58 15.66 -0.87
CA GLU A 175 -5.91 16.47 -1.87
C GLU A 175 -4.53 16.92 -1.39
N ILE A 176 -3.55 16.85 -2.28
CA ILE A 176 -2.20 17.35 -2.10
C ILE A 176 -1.90 18.39 -3.17
N ASN A 177 -1.30 19.50 -2.77
CA ASN A 177 -0.91 20.54 -3.71
C ASN A 177 0.31 20.07 -4.51
N SER A 178 0.20 20.05 -5.82
CA SER A 178 1.22 19.55 -6.74
C SER A 178 2.54 20.34 -6.69
N ASP A 179 2.56 21.53 -6.12
CA ASP A 179 3.70 22.44 -6.19
C ASP A 179 4.75 22.23 -5.07
N ASN A 180 4.43 21.45 -4.02
CA ASN A 180 5.33 21.23 -2.88
C ASN A 180 5.54 19.76 -2.48
N ASP A 181 4.82 18.80 -3.09
CA ASP A 181 4.79 17.43 -2.59
C ASP A 181 5.65 16.45 -3.42
N TYR A 182 6.37 16.93 -4.46
CA TYR A 182 7.20 16.11 -5.36
C TYR A 182 8.65 16.62 -5.56
N ASN A 183 9.16 17.50 -4.69
CA ASN A 183 10.56 17.91 -4.72
C ASN A 183 11.42 17.10 -3.76
#